data_477ab2019e2b5e0a9fa81f890217889c
#
_entry.id   477ab2019e2b5e0a9fa81f890217889c
#
_cell.length_a   1.000
_cell.length_b   1.000
_cell.length_c   1.000
_cell.angle_alpha   90.00
_cell.angle_beta   90.00
_cell.angle_gamma   90.00
#
_symmetry.space_group_name_H-M   'P 1'
#
loop_
_entity.id
_entity.type
_entity.pdbx_description
1 polymer ?
#
loop_
_entity_poly.entity_id
_entity_poly.type
_entity_poly.pdbx_seq_one_letter_code
_entity_poly.pdbx_strand_id
1 'polypeptide(L)'
;LMWDIRRRIAPKAMPPEQRHTIQVILKDLPENKRNWWLVIGPGEGVDLCAIDPGFEVDLYLVTDLRTMTEIWMGYVTVARAKDDEKLVVMGSRKLEAGLETWLGLSSFAKMEKRVA
;
A
#
# COMPACT_ATOMS: atom_id res chain seq x y z
N LEU A 1 -5.56 0.23 -10.84
CA LEU A 1 -4.91 -0.42 -9.70
C LEU A 1 -5.02 0.38 -8.40
N MET A 2 -4.57 1.63 -8.42
CA MET A 2 -4.57 2.44 -7.19
C MET A 2 -5.96 2.66 -6.61
N TRP A 3 -6.97 2.85 -7.46
CA TRP A 3 -8.35 2.97 -6.99
C TRP A 3 -8.87 1.68 -6.36
N ASP A 4 -8.44 0.54 -6.87
CA ASP A 4 -8.82 -0.75 -6.32
C ASP A 4 -8.16 -0.96 -4.96
N ILE A 5 -6.90 -0.58 -4.83
CA ILE A 5 -6.16 -0.64 -3.56
C ILE A 5 -6.85 0.24 -2.53
N ARG A 6 -7.23 1.47 -2.91
CA ARG A 6 -7.95 2.39 -2.03
C ARG A 6 -9.20 1.74 -1.43
N ARG A 7 -9.96 1.02 -2.25
CA ARG A 7 -11.18 0.38 -1.79
C ARG A 7 -10.95 -0.73 -0.78
N ARG A 8 -9.78 -1.36 -0.83
CA ARG A 8 -9.45 -2.48 0.04
C ARG A 8 -8.78 -2.09 1.34
N ILE A 9 -8.29 -0.88 1.44
CA ILE A 9 -7.62 -0.45 2.66
C ILE A 9 -8.58 -0.55 3.84
N ALA A 10 -8.06 -1.12 4.94
CA ALA A 10 -8.78 -1.30 6.18
C ALA A 10 -8.28 -0.30 7.23
N PRO A 11 -8.89 0.89 7.33
CA PRO A 11 -8.42 1.92 8.27
C PRO A 11 -8.43 1.44 9.71
N LYS A 12 -9.32 0.53 10.07
CA LYS A 12 -9.41 -0.01 11.43
C LYS A 12 -8.19 -0.83 11.83
N ALA A 13 -7.42 -1.32 10.86
CA ALA A 13 -6.20 -2.07 11.13
C ALA A 13 -4.99 -1.17 11.34
N MET A 14 -5.17 0.14 11.24
CA MET A 14 -4.10 1.12 11.46
C MET A 14 -4.24 1.74 12.85
N PRO A 15 -3.14 2.31 13.40
CA PRO A 15 -3.24 3.00 14.68
C PRO A 15 -4.33 4.07 14.64
N PRO A 16 -5.27 4.08 15.59
CA PRO A 16 -6.37 5.06 15.60
C PRO A 16 -5.89 6.45 16.00
N GLU A 17 -6.74 7.44 15.80
CA GLU A 17 -6.56 8.82 16.28
C GLU A 17 -5.50 9.62 15.53
N GLN A 18 -4.88 9.04 14.48
CA GLN A 18 -3.87 9.75 13.70
C GLN A 18 -4.21 9.65 12.21
N ARG A 19 -3.82 10.68 11.48
CA ARG A 19 -3.81 10.61 10.02
C ARG A 19 -2.57 9.86 9.59
N HIS A 20 -2.73 8.98 8.62
CA HIS A 20 -1.62 8.25 8.03
C HIS A 20 -1.51 8.61 6.55
N THR A 21 -0.33 9.00 6.12
CA THR A 21 -0.08 9.33 4.71
C THR A 21 0.95 8.34 4.17
N ILE A 22 0.55 7.60 3.15
CA ILE A 22 1.40 6.60 2.51
C ILE A 22 1.64 7.04 1.06
N GLN A 23 2.89 7.17 0.67
CA GLN A 23 3.23 7.46 -0.71
C GLN A 23 3.64 6.18 -1.41
N VAL A 24 2.94 5.87 -2.50
CA VAL A 24 3.29 4.74 -3.37
C VAL A 24 3.99 5.30 -4.60
N ILE A 25 5.21 4.82 -4.85
CA ILE A 25 6.01 5.26 -5.98
C ILE A 25 6.14 4.09 -6.95
N LEU A 26 5.51 4.22 -8.11
CA LEU A 26 5.57 3.23 -9.18
C LEU A 26 6.65 3.68 -10.17
N LYS A 27 7.88 3.28 -9.89
CA LYS A 27 9.08 3.85 -10.51
C LYS A 27 9.20 3.63 -12.02
N ASP A 28 8.46 2.68 -12.58
CA ASP A 28 8.47 2.37 -14.01
C ASP A 28 7.46 3.18 -14.83
N LEU A 29 6.61 3.96 -14.16
CA LEU A 29 5.59 4.76 -14.84
C LEU A 29 6.10 6.19 -15.13
N PRO A 30 5.45 6.88 -16.09
CA PRO A 30 5.76 8.29 -16.34
C PRO A 30 5.58 9.14 -15.08
N GLU A 31 6.29 10.25 -14.99
CA GLU A 31 6.30 11.08 -13.81
C GLU A 31 4.90 11.48 -13.33
N ASN A 32 3.99 11.77 -14.25
CA ASN A 32 2.62 12.18 -13.89
C ASN A 32 1.75 11.02 -13.39
N LYS A 33 2.25 9.77 -13.44
CA LYS A 33 1.53 8.58 -12.97
C LYS A 33 2.35 7.78 -11.97
N ARG A 34 3.51 8.29 -11.60
CA ARG A 34 4.46 7.57 -10.74
C ARG A 34 4.12 7.66 -9.27
N ASN A 35 3.70 8.83 -8.82
CA ASN A 35 3.51 9.10 -7.40
C ASN A 35 2.03 9.14 -7.03
N TRP A 36 1.68 8.40 -5.98
CA TRP A 36 0.33 8.32 -5.45
C TRP A 36 0.38 8.46 -3.95
N TRP A 37 -0.56 9.19 -3.38
CA TRP A 37 -0.64 9.36 -1.94
C TRP A 37 -1.97 8.83 -1.44
N LEU A 38 -1.90 7.96 -0.43
CA LEU A 38 -3.07 7.47 0.27
C LEU A 38 -3.12 8.19 1.61
N VAL A 39 -4.16 8.97 1.81
CA VAL A 39 -4.35 9.72 3.05
C VAL A 39 -5.50 9.08 3.79
N ILE A 40 -5.17 8.48 4.94
CA ILE A 40 -6.15 7.76 5.75
C ILE A 40 -6.38 8.58 7.01
N GLY A 41 -7.58 9.11 7.12
CA GLY A 41 -7.95 9.96 8.26
C GLY A 41 -8.23 9.16 9.51
N PRO A 42 -8.38 9.85 10.66
CA PRO A 42 -8.71 9.18 11.91
C PRO A 42 -10.13 8.57 11.91
N GLY A 43 -10.99 8.99 11.00
CA GLY A 43 -12.25 8.31 10.74
C GLY A 43 -11.99 7.15 9.79
N GLU A 44 -12.96 6.67 9.08
CA GLU A 44 -12.78 5.56 8.13
C GLU A 44 -12.53 6.03 6.70
N GLY A 45 -12.25 7.31 6.50
CA GLY A 45 -12.04 7.89 5.18
C GLY A 45 -10.66 7.59 4.62
N VAL A 46 -10.61 7.21 3.36
CA VAL A 46 -9.37 6.98 2.62
C VAL A 46 -9.42 7.81 1.34
N ASP A 47 -8.48 8.73 1.20
CA ASP A 47 -8.35 9.56 -0.01
C ASP A 47 -7.15 9.10 -0.82
N LEU A 48 -7.34 9.06 -2.13
CA LEU A 48 -6.26 8.78 -3.07
C LEU A 48 -5.95 10.06 -3.83
N CYS A 49 -4.70 10.50 -3.75
CA CYS A 49 -4.25 11.73 -4.39
C CYS A 49 -3.16 11.43 -5.41
N ALA A 50 -3.26 12.01 -6.59
CA ALA A 50 -2.22 11.93 -7.62
C ALA A 50 -1.28 13.13 -7.56
N ILE A 51 -1.57 14.10 -6.72
CA ILE A 51 -0.78 15.31 -6.49
C ILE A 51 -0.48 15.34 -4.99
N ASP A 52 0.74 15.76 -4.64
CA ASP A 52 1.17 15.83 -3.25
C ASP A 52 0.17 16.64 -2.42
N PRO A 53 -0.47 16.01 -1.42
CA PRO A 53 -1.46 16.70 -0.58
C PRO A 53 -0.84 17.63 0.46
N GLY A 54 0.50 17.68 0.56
CA GLY A 54 1.17 18.56 1.49
C GLY A 54 1.33 18.02 2.91
N PHE A 55 0.98 16.76 3.14
CA PHE A 55 1.16 16.14 4.45
C PHE A 55 2.50 15.43 4.54
N GLU A 56 3.03 15.32 5.75
CA GLU A 56 4.22 14.52 5.98
C GLU A 56 3.91 13.05 5.68
N VAL A 57 4.80 12.39 4.96
CA VAL A 57 4.61 10.99 4.59
C VAL A 57 5.11 10.08 5.71
N ASP A 58 4.25 9.20 6.17
CA ASP A 58 4.56 8.26 7.25
C ASP A 58 5.20 6.97 6.74
N LEU A 59 4.86 6.58 5.53
CA LEU A 59 5.39 5.35 4.94
C LEU A 59 5.54 5.52 3.43
N TYR A 60 6.68 5.07 2.89
CA TYR A 60 6.94 5.04 1.45
C TYR A 60 6.95 3.60 0.97
N LEU A 61 6.25 3.34 -0.12
CA LEU A 61 6.29 2.06 -0.83
C LEU A 61 6.85 2.34 -2.22
N VAL A 62 8.07 1.88 -2.47
CA VAL A 62 8.74 2.07 -3.77
C VAL A 62 8.76 0.73 -4.48
N THR A 63 8.11 0.67 -5.62
CA THR A 63 7.98 -0.58 -6.37
C THR A 63 7.70 -0.25 -7.85
N ASP A 64 7.34 -1.26 -8.62
CA ASP A 64 6.89 -1.09 -10.00
C ASP A 64 5.43 -1.54 -10.11
N LEU A 65 4.79 -1.18 -11.22
CA LEU A 65 3.37 -1.47 -11.41
C LEU A 65 3.10 -2.98 -11.37
N ARG A 66 3.95 -3.77 -12.01
CA ARG A 66 3.77 -5.22 -12.05
C ARG A 66 3.85 -5.83 -10.66
N THR A 67 4.89 -5.47 -9.90
CA THR A 67 5.08 -5.99 -8.54
C THR A 67 3.91 -5.61 -7.64
N MET A 68 3.48 -4.35 -7.70
CA MET A 68 2.34 -3.90 -6.90
C MET A 68 1.07 -4.66 -7.26
N THR A 69 0.85 -4.89 -8.54
CA THR A 69 -0.30 -5.67 -9.02
C THR A 69 -0.23 -7.11 -8.51
N GLU A 70 0.94 -7.73 -8.60
CA GLU A 70 1.13 -9.10 -8.12
C GLU A 70 0.91 -9.23 -6.62
N ILE A 71 1.37 -8.25 -5.86
CA ILE A 71 1.11 -8.20 -4.41
C ILE A 71 -0.39 -8.08 -4.15
N TRP A 72 -1.03 -7.13 -4.83
CA TRP A 72 -2.45 -6.87 -4.63
C TRP A 72 -3.30 -8.08 -5.02
N MET A 73 -2.91 -8.80 -6.06
CA MET A 73 -3.61 -10.01 -6.51
C MET A 73 -3.28 -11.25 -5.68
N GLY A 74 -2.34 -11.16 -4.75
CA GLY A 74 -1.97 -12.28 -3.92
C GLY A 74 -1.00 -13.27 -4.54
N TYR A 75 -0.42 -12.95 -5.69
CA TYR A 75 0.54 -13.82 -6.36
C TYR A 75 1.92 -13.79 -5.71
N VAL A 76 2.25 -12.68 -5.08
CA VAL A 76 3.54 -12.48 -4.40
C VAL A 76 3.24 -11.86 -3.05
N THR A 77 3.92 -12.36 -2.00
CA THR A 77 3.78 -11.77 -0.68
C THR A 77 4.63 -10.51 -0.57
N VAL A 78 4.29 -9.65 0.39
CA VAL A 78 5.09 -8.46 0.68
C VAL A 78 6.51 -8.87 1.05
N ALA A 79 6.67 -9.90 1.89
CA ALA A 79 7.98 -10.39 2.30
C ALA A 79 8.83 -10.84 1.12
N ARG A 80 8.22 -11.58 0.19
CA ARG A 80 8.93 -12.06 -1.00
C ARG A 80 9.36 -10.92 -1.90
N ALA A 81 8.49 -9.95 -2.12
CA ALA A 81 8.82 -8.79 -2.94
C ALA A 81 9.98 -7.99 -2.32
N LYS A 82 10.01 -7.88 -1.01
CA LYS A 82 11.11 -7.21 -0.30
C LYS A 82 12.41 -7.99 -0.45
N ASP A 83 12.36 -9.31 -0.28
CA ASP A 83 13.53 -10.17 -0.44
C ASP A 83 14.11 -10.12 -1.85
N ASP A 84 13.25 -10.02 -2.85
CA ASP A 84 13.65 -9.92 -4.25
C ASP A 84 14.06 -8.50 -4.66
N GLU A 85 14.06 -7.57 -3.71
CA GLU A 85 14.41 -6.16 -3.93
C GLU A 85 13.47 -5.46 -4.93
N LYS A 86 12.26 -5.98 -5.08
CA LYS A 86 11.24 -5.40 -5.96
C LYS A 86 10.32 -4.44 -5.23
N LEU A 87 10.35 -4.46 -3.92
CA LEU A 87 9.59 -3.54 -3.07
C LEU A 87 10.51 -3.02 -1.98
N VAL A 88 10.59 -1.69 -1.87
CA VAL A 88 11.30 -1.03 -0.79
C VAL A 88 10.27 -0.33 0.08
N VAL A 89 10.31 -0.58 1.38
CA VAL A 89 9.42 0.03 2.35
C VAL A 89 10.25 0.86 3.30
N MET A 90 9.92 2.14 3.45
CA MET A 90 10.64 3.06 4.32
C MET A 90 9.67 3.89 5.13
N GLY A 91 9.98 4.11 6.40
CA GLY A 91 9.19 4.96 7.28
C GLY A 91 8.74 4.24 8.54
N SER A 92 7.48 4.42 8.91
CA SER A 92 6.93 3.90 10.15
C SER A 92 7.01 2.38 10.21
N ARG A 93 7.73 1.85 11.18
CA ARG A 93 7.83 0.39 11.39
C ARG A 93 6.49 -0.21 11.76
N LYS A 94 5.68 0.55 12.46
CA LYS A 94 4.34 0.09 12.88
C LYS A 94 3.44 -0.12 11.68
N LEU A 95 3.45 0.84 10.75
CA LEU A 95 2.68 0.72 9.51
C LEU A 95 3.23 -0.39 8.63
N GLU A 96 4.55 -0.51 8.54
CA GLU A 96 5.19 -1.57 7.77
C GLU A 96 4.81 -2.96 8.31
N ALA A 97 4.84 -3.14 9.62
CA ALA A 97 4.51 -4.41 10.25
C ALA A 97 3.08 -4.85 9.96
N GLY A 98 2.15 -3.90 9.85
CA GLY A 98 0.75 -4.19 9.56
C GLY A 98 0.36 -4.08 8.10
N LEU A 99 1.33 -3.93 7.21
CA LEU A 99 1.10 -3.61 5.81
C LEU A 99 0.09 -4.55 5.13
N GLU A 100 0.29 -5.85 5.23
CA GLU A 100 -0.61 -6.81 4.59
C GLU A 100 -2.04 -6.70 5.13
N THR A 101 -2.18 -6.41 6.42
CA THR A 101 -3.47 -6.30 7.06
C THR A 101 -4.23 -5.05 6.62
N TRP A 102 -3.60 -3.88 6.71
CA TRP A 102 -4.34 -2.66 6.36
C TRP A 102 -4.49 -2.47 4.84
N LEU A 103 -3.64 -3.07 4.01
CA LEU A 103 -3.88 -3.12 2.58
C LEU A 103 -5.02 -4.06 2.21
N GLY A 104 -5.49 -4.87 3.15
CA GLY A 104 -6.57 -5.79 2.89
C GLY A 104 -6.15 -7.04 2.13
N LEU A 105 -4.88 -7.40 2.20
CA LEU A 105 -4.33 -8.51 1.43
C LEU A 105 -4.51 -9.87 2.08
N SER A 106 -4.56 -9.93 3.40
CA SER A 106 -4.52 -11.20 4.11
C SER A 106 -5.67 -12.15 3.72
N SER A 107 -6.89 -11.64 3.63
CA SER A 107 -8.04 -12.46 3.20
C SER A 107 -7.89 -12.94 1.78
N PHE A 108 -7.44 -12.04 0.90
CA PHE A 108 -7.26 -12.35 -0.51
C PHE A 108 -6.18 -13.41 -0.70
N ALA A 109 -5.04 -13.24 -0.05
CA ALA A 109 -3.94 -14.18 -0.12
C ALA A 109 -4.34 -15.56 0.41
N LYS A 110 -5.14 -15.61 1.47
CA LYS A 110 -5.65 -16.86 2.00
C LYS A 110 -6.56 -17.58 1.01
N MET A 111 -7.39 -16.84 0.32
CA MET A 111 -8.26 -17.42 -0.71
C MET A 111 -7.45 -18.01 -1.85
N GLU A 112 -6.42 -17.32 -2.31
CA GLU A 112 -5.53 -17.82 -3.34
C GLU A 112 -4.86 -19.12 -2.91
N LYS A 113 -4.39 -19.19 -1.70
CA LYS A 113 -3.74 -20.40 -1.17
C LYS A 113 -4.71 -21.57 -1.09
N ARG A 114 -5.98 -21.32 -0.84
CA ARG A 114 -6.98 -22.37 -0.79
C ARG A 114 -7.31 -22.92 -2.16
N VAL A 115 -7.29 -22.06 -3.16
CA VAL A 115 -7.61 -22.45 -4.54
C VAL A 115 -6.42 -23.17 -5.18
N ALA A 116 -5.23 -22.77 -4.81
CA ALA A 116 -4.03 -23.40 -5.32
C ALA A 116 -3.75 -24.72 -4.60
#